data_b97bb9cb8fdd5a905408ae230a5c1ea3
#
_entry.id   b97bb9cb8fdd5a905408ae230a5c1ea3
#
_cell.length_a   1.000
_cell.length_b   1.000
_cell.length_c   1.000
_cell.angle_alpha   90.00
_cell.angle_beta   90.00
_cell.angle_gamma   90.00
#
_symmetry.space_group_name_H-M   'P 1'
#
loop_
_entity.id
_entity.type
_entity.pdbx_description
1 polymer ?
#
loop_
_entity_poly.entity_id
_entity_poly.type
_entity_poly.pdbx_seq_one_letter_code
_entity_poly.pdbx_strand_id
1 'polypeptide(L)'
;MIAMAGQSLNEVFIFRYYSDGKENLMEAWTSWLMPGTVQFIETHSDDMYAVTKQGNQFVLSKAALSQSPEQAIIVNNQGQKVNPSVDLYATASSVVYDSATKVSKCYLPYNDVSELTPVIVIKGNTSSGLFVESGFTVTPERGSDGTGPYFSVANKDLSGVASDVIVGFKYNFDVELPRTYYRPDPKITDFTANLTIARMKFAVGLSGIMSFKMEQTGRLPYEVEFTGDGSTTTYTFNKRDLDYVDRSDVLVTVNGVNETAFSFTNDTTIVFTSAPANNAKIKFFIKDWFSVQPTAEANTYLANDVPLDNE
;
A
#
# COMPACT_ATOMS: atom_id res chain seq x y z
N MET A 1 3.69 24.34 7.26
CA MET A 1 2.85 23.30 6.65
C MET A 1 1.41 23.75 6.67
N ILE A 2 0.62 23.34 5.68
CA ILE A 2 -0.80 23.65 5.59
C ILE A 2 -1.51 22.32 5.29
N ALA A 3 -2.56 22.03 6.04
CA ALA A 3 -3.44 20.89 5.77
C ALA A 3 -4.87 21.39 5.57
N MET A 4 -5.58 20.84 4.61
CA MET A 4 -6.95 21.21 4.30
C MET A 4 -7.77 19.98 3.88
N ALA A 5 -9.05 19.95 4.21
CA ALA A 5 -9.94 18.91 3.72
C ALA A 5 -10.13 19.05 2.20
N GLY A 6 -10.12 17.94 1.49
CA GLY A 6 -10.38 17.87 0.06
C GLY A 6 -11.87 17.96 -0.29
N GLN A 7 -12.18 17.84 -1.58
CA GLN A 7 -13.58 17.78 -2.05
C GLN A 7 -14.25 16.46 -1.62
N SER A 8 -13.48 15.37 -1.58
CA SER A 8 -13.92 14.13 -0.96
C SER A 8 -13.85 14.28 0.55
N LEU A 9 -14.91 13.95 1.25
CA LEU A 9 -15.03 14.17 2.69
C LEU A 9 -14.02 13.37 3.54
N ASN A 10 -13.31 12.44 2.94
CA ASN A 10 -12.26 11.63 3.58
C ASN A 10 -10.83 11.96 3.10
N GLU A 11 -10.65 13.00 2.30
CA GLU A 11 -9.35 13.37 1.74
C GLU A 11 -8.77 14.59 2.45
N VAL A 12 -7.47 14.54 2.72
CA VAL A 12 -6.70 15.64 3.32
C VAL A 12 -5.51 15.95 2.44
N PHE A 13 -5.39 17.20 2.01
CA PHE A 13 -4.22 17.69 1.29
C PHE A 13 -3.23 18.31 2.26
N ILE A 14 -1.97 17.92 2.15
CA ILE A 14 -0.87 18.42 2.98
C ILE A 14 0.14 19.09 2.06
N PHE A 15 0.38 20.38 2.31
CA PHE A 15 1.43 21.13 1.65
C PHE A 15 2.65 21.24 2.55
N ARG A 16 3.79 20.81 2.05
CA ARG A 16 5.09 20.96 2.72
C ARG A 16 6.00 21.82 1.87
N TYR A 17 6.71 22.71 2.52
CA TYR A 17 7.75 23.50 1.88
C TYR A 17 8.97 23.58 2.78
N TYR A 18 10.12 23.70 2.17
CA TYR A 18 11.39 23.98 2.84
C TYR A 18 12.07 25.13 2.12
N SER A 19 12.49 26.13 2.87
CA SER A 19 13.18 27.30 2.36
C SER A 19 14.48 27.53 3.13
N ASP A 20 15.54 27.91 2.46
CA ASP A 20 16.79 28.33 3.06
C ASP A 20 16.81 29.85 3.42
N GLY A 21 15.66 30.51 3.26
CA GLY A 21 15.49 31.94 3.46
C GLY A 21 15.78 32.80 2.23
N LYS A 22 16.27 32.21 1.14
CA LYS A 22 16.51 32.87 -0.15
C LYS A 22 15.58 32.34 -1.23
N GLU A 23 15.42 31.02 -1.27
CA GLU A 23 14.56 30.34 -2.22
C GLU A 23 13.89 29.13 -1.58
N ASN A 24 12.78 28.69 -2.17
CA ASN A 24 12.13 27.47 -1.76
C ASN A 24 12.85 26.29 -2.40
N LEU A 25 13.50 25.48 -1.58
CA LEU A 25 14.26 24.30 -2.02
C LEU A 25 13.36 23.09 -2.26
N MET A 26 12.21 23.05 -1.61
CA MET A 26 11.22 21.99 -1.76
C MET A 26 9.82 22.55 -1.56
N GLU A 27 8.94 22.23 -2.49
CA GLU A 27 7.51 22.45 -2.38
C GLU A 27 6.79 21.17 -2.84
N ALA A 28 5.95 20.61 -2.01
CA ALA A 28 5.24 19.38 -2.34
C ALA A 28 3.84 19.34 -1.75
N TRP A 29 2.89 18.92 -2.55
CA TRP A 29 1.56 18.54 -2.11
C TRP A 29 1.47 17.02 -2.01
N THR A 30 0.85 16.55 -0.95
CA THR A 30 0.48 15.14 -0.78
C THR A 30 -0.98 15.06 -0.42
N SER A 31 -1.67 14.01 -0.87
CA SER A 31 -3.02 13.71 -0.43
C SER A 31 -3.02 12.46 0.45
N TRP A 32 -3.79 12.52 1.52
CA TRP A 32 -4.01 11.39 2.42
C TRP A 32 -5.48 11.03 2.43
N LEU A 33 -5.78 9.76 2.23
CA LEU A 33 -7.12 9.23 2.40
C LEU A 33 -7.29 8.81 3.87
N MET A 34 -8.15 9.53 4.57
CA MET A 34 -8.43 9.28 5.97
C MET A 34 -9.52 8.22 6.12
N PRO A 35 -9.43 7.36 7.13
CA PRO A 35 -10.53 6.44 7.43
C PRO A 35 -11.73 7.21 7.99
N GLY A 36 -12.81 7.26 7.21
CA GLY A 36 -14.03 7.99 7.56
C GLY A 36 -14.05 9.46 7.13
N THR A 37 -15.14 10.15 7.41
CA THR A 37 -15.34 11.55 7.02
C THR A 37 -14.60 12.49 7.95
N VAL A 38 -13.73 13.32 7.40
CA VAL A 38 -12.97 14.33 8.16
C VAL A 38 -13.90 15.40 8.68
N GLN A 39 -13.89 15.62 9.98
CA GLN A 39 -14.70 16.64 10.66
C GLN A 39 -13.86 17.82 11.12
N PHE A 40 -12.61 17.57 11.49
CA PHE A 40 -11.70 18.58 11.99
C PHE A 40 -10.26 18.17 11.75
N ILE A 41 -9.41 19.14 11.43
CA ILE A 41 -7.96 18.97 11.28
C ILE A 41 -7.27 20.13 11.94
N GLU A 42 -6.22 19.85 12.67
CA GLU A 42 -5.32 20.85 13.22
C GLU A 42 -3.88 20.34 13.17
N THR A 43 -2.95 21.25 12.93
CA THR A 43 -1.52 20.94 12.99
C THR A 43 -0.91 21.68 14.17
N HIS A 44 -0.21 20.96 15.02
CA HIS A 44 0.51 21.53 16.14
C HIS A 44 1.94 20.98 16.13
N SER A 45 2.92 21.87 16.03
CA SER A 45 4.32 21.50 15.85
C SER A 45 4.48 20.61 14.60
N ASP A 46 5.00 19.41 14.76
CA ASP A 46 5.22 18.44 13.69
C ASP A 46 4.14 17.33 13.66
N ASP A 47 3.05 17.54 14.35
CA ASP A 47 1.94 16.60 14.44
C ASP A 47 0.68 17.15 13.77
N MET A 48 -0.05 16.30 13.08
CA MET A 48 -1.40 16.56 12.62
C MET A 48 -2.40 15.79 13.47
N TYR A 49 -3.40 16.48 13.96
CA TYR A 49 -4.54 15.88 14.66
C TYR A 49 -5.77 15.94 13.74
N ALA A 50 -6.43 14.84 13.60
CA ALA A 50 -7.64 14.74 12.80
C ALA A 50 -8.76 14.07 13.58
N VAL A 51 -9.95 14.64 13.51
CA VAL A 51 -11.17 13.99 13.97
C VAL A 51 -11.93 13.50 12.76
N THR A 52 -12.13 12.20 12.69
CA THR A 52 -12.90 11.57 11.61
C THR A 52 -14.16 10.92 12.16
N LYS A 53 -15.23 11.01 11.40
CA LYS A 53 -16.49 10.30 11.69
C LYS A 53 -16.46 8.95 10.98
N GLN A 54 -16.52 7.89 11.74
CA GLN A 54 -16.55 6.51 11.27
C GLN A 54 -17.87 5.89 11.73
N GLY A 55 -18.82 5.73 10.81
CA GLY A 55 -20.19 5.34 11.17
C GLY A 55 -20.82 6.34 12.15
N ASN A 56 -21.16 5.90 13.35
CA ASN A 56 -21.74 6.74 14.41
C ASN A 56 -20.71 7.24 15.44
N GLN A 57 -19.44 7.02 15.25
CA GLN A 57 -18.40 7.41 16.19
C GLN A 57 -17.45 8.43 15.62
N PHE A 58 -16.84 9.21 16.52
CA PHE A 58 -15.76 10.12 16.21
C PHE A 58 -14.46 9.55 16.73
N VAL A 59 -13.46 9.49 15.87
CA VAL A 59 -12.11 9.00 16.19
C VAL A 59 -11.15 10.16 16.09
N LEU A 60 -10.46 10.44 17.19
CA LEU A 60 -9.31 11.36 17.20
C LEU A 60 -8.06 10.57 16.86
N SER A 61 -7.40 10.93 15.79
CA SER A 61 -6.14 10.36 15.35
C SER A 61 -5.03 11.41 15.35
N LYS A 62 -3.81 10.95 15.51
CA LYS A 62 -2.59 11.75 15.46
C LYS A 62 -1.69 11.17 14.37
N ALA A 63 -1.20 12.00 13.49
CA ALA A 63 -0.20 11.64 12.51
C ALA A 63 1.01 12.54 12.65
N ALA A 64 2.17 11.95 12.77
CA ALA A 64 3.39 12.72 12.76
C ALA A 64 3.81 13.08 11.35
N LEU A 65 4.17 14.30 11.19
CA LEU A 65 4.49 14.92 9.91
C LEU A 65 6.01 15.06 9.72
N SER A 66 6.78 14.81 10.77
CA SER A 66 8.22 14.67 10.72
C SER A 66 8.63 13.22 10.87
N GLN A 67 9.73 12.84 10.23
CA GLN A 67 10.37 11.55 10.51
C GLN A 67 11.08 11.63 11.85
N SER A 68 10.34 11.43 12.94
CA SER A 68 10.96 11.32 14.27
C SER A 68 11.33 9.86 14.55
N PRO A 69 12.57 9.58 15.02
CA PRO A 69 12.94 8.26 15.52
C PRO A 69 12.05 7.77 16.68
N GLU A 70 11.41 8.68 17.38
CA GLU A 70 10.50 8.37 18.49
C GLU A 70 9.25 7.60 18.07
N GLN A 71 8.86 7.73 16.80
CA GLN A 71 7.72 7.02 16.23
C GLN A 71 8.10 5.63 15.70
N ALA A 72 9.38 5.37 15.59
CA ALA A 72 9.90 4.07 15.24
C ALA A 72 9.80 3.17 16.47
N ILE A 73 8.74 2.40 16.56
CA ILE A 73 8.39 1.58 17.74
C ILE A 73 8.68 0.10 17.57
N ILE A 74 8.94 -0.36 16.34
CA ILE A 74 9.35 -1.73 16.08
C ILE A 74 10.86 -1.80 16.20
N VAL A 75 11.35 -2.79 16.95
CA VAL A 75 12.78 -3.04 17.11
C VAL A 75 13.14 -4.32 16.39
N ASN A 76 14.02 -4.25 15.39
CA ASN A 76 14.49 -5.43 14.68
C ASN A 76 15.55 -6.22 15.46
N ASN A 77 15.97 -7.35 14.92
CA ASN A 77 17.00 -8.21 15.51
C ASN A 77 18.40 -7.56 15.61
N GLN A 78 18.60 -6.42 14.97
CA GLN A 78 19.84 -5.63 15.03
C GLN A 78 19.73 -4.45 16.03
N GLY A 79 18.60 -4.34 16.75
CA GLY A 79 18.34 -3.25 17.68
C GLY A 79 17.94 -1.92 17.01
N GLN A 80 17.71 -1.92 15.69
CA GLN A 80 17.26 -0.74 14.97
C GLN A 80 15.76 -0.54 15.13
N LYS A 81 15.35 0.71 15.25
CA LYS A 81 13.94 1.09 15.37
C LYS A 81 13.38 1.47 14.00
N VAL A 82 12.22 0.94 13.68
CA VAL A 82 11.49 1.22 12.44
C VAL A 82 10.03 1.55 12.72
N ASN A 83 9.41 2.29 11.81
CA ASN A 83 7.99 2.58 11.89
C ASN A 83 7.17 1.35 11.48
N PRO A 84 6.03 1.09 12.13
CA PRO A 84 5.17 -0.03 11.77
C PRO A 84 4.59 0.11 10.36
N SER A 85 4.53 1.31 9.79
CA SER A 85 3.88 1.60 8.50
C SER A 85 2.45 1.06 8.45
N VAL A 86 1.70 1.37 9.49
CA VAL A 86 0.32 0.92 9.69
C VAL A 86 -0.54 2.12 10.02
N ASP A 87 -1.69 2.19 9.38
CA ASP A 87 -2.67 3.25 9.61
C ASP A 87 -3.52 2.94 10.86
N LEU A 88 -3.94 3.98 11.58
CA LEU A 88 -4.68 3.86 12.85
C LEU A 88 -4.04 2.87 13.83
N TYR A 89 -2.72 2.78 13.85
CA TYR A 89 -2.07 1.81 14.72
C TYR A 89 -2.23 2.15 16.20
N ALA A 90 -2.50 1.12 16.98
CA ALA A 90 -2.52 1.19 18.43
C ALA A 90 -2.08 -0.16 19.01
N THR A 91 -1.62 -0.14 20.27
CA THR A 91 -1.47 -1.39 21.01
C THR A 91 -2.85 -2.01 21.24
N ALA A 92 -2.97 -3.31 21.06
CA ALA A 92 -4.22 -4.02 21.37
C ALA A 92 -4.65 -3.75 22.81
N SER A 93 -5.93 -3.47 23.04
CA SER A 93 -6.45 -3.20 24.38
C SER A 93 -6.36 -4.42 25.30
N SER A 94 -6.48 -5.60 24.74
CA SER A 94 -6.21 -6.88 25.37
C SER A 94 -5.95 -7.96 24.33
N VAL A 95 -5.27 -9.03 24.73
CA VAL A 95 -5.04 -10.20 23.90
C VAL A 95 -5.46 -11.45 24.67
N VAL A 96 -6.36 -12.23 24.10
CA VAL A 96 -6.87 -13.46 24.70
C VAL A 96 -6.59 -14.63 23.78
N TYR A 97 -5.91 -15.64 24.30
CA TYR A 97 -5.64 -16.86 23.56
C TYR A 97 -6.58 -17.97 24.02
N ASP A 98 -7.27 -18.58 23.08
CA ASP A 98 -8.06 -19.77 23.31
C ASP A 98 -7.25 -21.01 22.91
N SER A 99 -6.83 -21.80 23.88
CA SER A 99 -6.03 -23.00 23.66
C SER A 99 -6.80 -24.14 22.98
N ALA A 100 -8.13 -24.14 23.05
CA ALA A 100 -8.95 -25.17 22.43
C ALA A 100 -9.06 -24.96 20.91
N THR A 101 -9.28 -23.73 20.49
CA THR A 101 -9.35 -23.34 19.08
C THR A 101 -7.99 -22.92 18.51
N LYS A 102 -6.99 -22.71 19.37
CA LYS A 102 -5.66 -22.17 19.03
C LYS A 102 -5.73 -20.81 18.33
N VAL A 103 -6.61 -19.94 18.77
CA VAL A 103 -6.82 -18.62 18.21
C VAL A 103 -6.49 -17.55 19.23
N SER A 104 -5.68 -16.56 18.86
CA SER A 104 -5.51 -15.33 19.63
C SER A 104 -6.46 -14.26 19.10
N LYS A 105 -7.24 -13.66 19.99
CA LYS A 105 -8.06 -12.48 19.76
C LYS A 105 -7.34 -11.23 20.28
N CYS A 106 -7.06 -10.28 19.40
CA CYS A 106 -6.43 -9.01 19.73
C CYS A 106 -7.49 -7.92 19.64
N TYR A 107 -7.95 -7.41 20.77
CA TYR A 107 -9.04 -6.44 20.83
C TYR A 107 -8.58 -5.06 20.45
N LEU A 108 -9.37 -4.38 19.60
CA LEU A 108 -9.09 -3.03 19.17
C LEU A 108 -9.47 -2.03 20.27
N PRO A 109 -8.68 -0.97 20.49
CA PRO A 109 -9.06 0.12 21.38
C PRO A 109 -10.05 1.11 20.75
N TYR A 110 -10.47 0.85 19.51
CA TYR A 110 -11.38 1.66 18.70
C TYR A 110 -12.26 0.74 17.86
N ASN A 111 -13.23 1.33 17.14
CA ASN A 111 -14.08 0.53 16.24
C ASN A 111 -13.32 0.05 15.02
N ASP A 112 -13.70 -1.13 14.53
CA ASP A 112 -13.20 -1.65 13.27
C ASP A 112 -13.66 -0.79 12.08
N VAL A 113 -12.80 -0.64 11.09
CA VAL A 113 -13.06 0.07 9.81
C VAL A 113 -13.11 -0.97 8.71
N SER A 114 -14.33 -1.33 8.31
CA SER A 114 -14.59 -2.45 7.39
C SER A 114 -13.95 -2.30 6.01
N GLU A 115 -13.78 -1.06 5.55
CA GLU A 115 -13.26 -0.71 4.22
C GLU A 115 -11.73 -0.88 4.12
N LEU A 116 -11.02 -0.91 5.27
CA LEU A 116 -9.57 -1.00 5.30
C LEU A 116 -9.11 -2.43 5.51
N THR A 117 -7.95 -2.81 5.04
CA THR A 117 -7.36 -4.14 5.24
C THR A 117 -6.70 -4.23 6.61
N PRO A 118 -7.16 -5.12 7.51
CA PRO A 118 -6.60 -5.23 8.85
C PRO A 118 -5.19 -5.82 8.82
N VAL A 119 -4.39 -5.44 9.81
CA VAL A 119 -3.06 -5.99 10.03
C VAL A 119 -2.74 -6.03 11.52
N ILE A 120 -2.02 -7.07 11.91
CA ILE A 120 -1.37 -7.15 13.22
C ILE A 120 0.14 -7.12 12.99
N VAL A 121 0.83 -6.31 13.78
CA VAL A 121 2.29 -6.20 13.77
C VAL A 121 2.81 -6.49 15.18
N ILE A 122 3.86 -7.29 15.29
CA ILE A 122 4.52 -7.55 16.57
C ILE A 122 5.67 -6.56 16.74
N LYS A 123 5.59 -5.77 17.78
CA LYS A 123 6.65 -4.87 18.23
C LYS A 123 7.71 -5.68 18.94
N GLY A 124 8.92 -5.70 18.42
CA GLY A 124 10.02 -6.43 19.06
C GLY A 124 10.41 -5.80 20.39
N ASN A 125 10.90 -6.64 21.30
CA ASN A 125 11.39 -6.22 22.60
C ASN A 125 12.77 -6.82 22.87
N THR A 126 13.76 -5.96 23.11
CA THR A 126 15.13 -6.36 23.40
C THR A 126 15.27 -7.15 24.70
N SER A 127 14.35 -6.93 25.65
CA SER A 127 14.40 -7.56 26.99
C SER A 127 13.77 -8.95 27.02
N SER A 128 12.87 -9.28 26.10
CA SER A 128 12.11 -10.53 26.08
C SER A 128 12.61 -11.57 25.07
N GLY A 129 13.65 -11.26 24.32
CA GLY A 129 14.17 -12.16 23.28
C GLY A 129 13.24 -12.34 22.07
N LEU A 130 12.20 -11.52 21.94
CA LEU A 130 11.17 -11.55 20.88
C LEU A 130 11.64 -10.94 19.56
N PHE A 131 12.93 -10.79 19.35
CA PHE A 131 13.49 -10.30 18.10
C PHE A 131 13.08 -11.10 16.88
N VAL A 132 12.95 -12.42 17.05
CA VAL A 132 12.60 -13.34 15.97
C VAL A 132 11.22 -13.01 15.37
N GLU A 133 10.36 -12.36 16.16
CA GLU A 133 9.00 -12.00 15.75
C GLU A 133 8.82 -10.51 15.52
N SER A 134 9.85 -9.72 15.78
CA SER A 134 9.81 -8.28 15.56
C SER A 134 9.54 -7.94 14.10
N GLY A 135 8.55 -7.10 13.87
CA GLY A 135 8.09 -6.75 12.54
C GLY A 135 7.30 -7.86 11.83
N PHE A 136 7.04 -9.00 12.51
CA PHE A 136 6.14 -10.01 11.98
C PHE A 136 4.77 -9.39 11.72
N THR A 137 4.27 -9.55 10.48
CA THR A 137 2.98 -9.03 10.08
C THR A 137 2.07 -10.18 9.67
N VAL A 138 0.80 -10.08 10.06
CA VAL A 138 -0.22 -11.03 9.63
C VAL A 138 -1.47 -10.24 9.22
N THR A 139 -2.17 -10.73 8.20
CA THR A 139 -3.52 -10.27 7.87
C THR A 139 -4.50 -11.13 8.65
N PRO A 140 -5.12 -10.60 9.70
CA PRO A 140 -5.98 -11.36 10.59
C PRO A 140 -7.41 -11.44 10.03
N GLU A 141 -8.20 -12.30 10.65
CA GLU A 141 -9.65 -12.29 10.47
C GLU A 141 -10.30 -11.29 11.44
N ARG A 142 -11.39 -10.68 11.03
CA ARG A 142 -12.17 -9.74 11.82
C ARG A 142 -13.24 -10.45 12.62
N GLY A 143 -13.49 -9.98 13.83
CA GLY A 143 -14.57 -10.44 14.66
C GLY A 143 -15.03 -9.39 15.67
N SER A 144 -16.14 -9.67 16.30
CA SER A 144 -16.67 -8.87 17.41
C SER A 144 -17.40 -9.77 18.37
N ASP A 145 -17.28 -9.49 19.66
CA ASP A 145 -18.03 -10.17 20.73
C ASP A 145 -18.43 -9.18 21.83
N GLY A 146 -18.89 -9.66 22.94
CA GLY A 146 -19.34 -8.82 24.07
C GLY A 146 -18.26 -7.89 24.66
N THR A 147 -16.99 -8.16 24.38
CA THR A 147 -15.87 -7.30 24.80
C THR A 147 -15.60 -6.18 23.79
N GLY A 148 -15.89 -6.43 22.51
CA GLY A 148 -15.69 -5.43 21.44
C GLY A 148 -15.17 -6.05 20.14
N PRO A 149 -14.78 -5.19 19.17
CA PRO A 149 -14.16 -5.63 17.94
C PRO A 149 -12.75 -6.17 18.20
N TYR A 150 -12.38 -7.22 17.47
CA TYR A 150 -11.05 -7.82 17.56
C TYR A 150 -10.54 -8.30 16.20
N PHE A 151 -9.24 -8.45 16.11
CA PHE A 151 -8.56 -9.17 15.06
C PHE A 151 -8.09 -10.52 15.57
N SER A 152 -8.30 -11.60 14.83
CA SER A 152 -7.95 -12.96 15.25
C SER A 152 -6.84 -13.58 14.42
N VAL A 153 -5.95 -14.27 15.10
CA VAL A 153 -4.81 -14.99 14.50
C VAL A 153 -4.89 -16.44 14.91
N ALA A 154 -4.95 -17.33 13.93
CA ALA A 154 -4.96 -18.76 14.16
C ALA A 154 -3.56 -19.33 14.37
N ASN A 155 -3.47 -20.38 15.17
CA ASN A 155 -2.26 -21.17 15.43
C ASN A 155 -1.09 -20.40 16.04
N LYS A 156 -1.34 -19.26 16.69
CA LYS A 156 -0.31 -18.48 17.38
C LYS A 156 -0.84 -17.97 18.70
N ASP A 157 -0.11 -18.23 19.78
CA ASP A 157 -0.39 -17.67 21.11
C ASP A 157 0.32 -16.31 21.23
N LEU A 158 -0.45 -15.24 21.26
CA LEU A 158 0.03 -13.88 21.44
C LEU A 158 -0.23 -13.33 22.86
N SER A 159 -0.79 -14.13 23.77
CA SER A 159 -1.15 -13.67 25.12
C SER A 159 0.07 -13.27 25.95
N GLY A 160 1.20 -13.95 25.76
CA GLY A 160 2.46 -13.65 26.45
C GLY A 160 3.13 -12.35 25.98
N VAL A 161 2.70 -11.77 24.86
CA VAL A 161 3.29 -10.58 24.25
C VAL A 161 2.25 -9.48 24.01
N ALA A 162 1.17 -9.48 24.74
CA ALA A 162 0.02 -8.58 24.53
C ALA A 162 0.42 -7.08 24.43
N SER A 163 1.42 -6.63 25.20
CA SER A 163 1.94 -5.25 25.17
C SER A 163 2.67 -4.91 23.87
N ASP A 164 3.11 -5.92 23.14
CA ASP A 164 3.89 -5.77 21.91
C ASP A 164 3.05 -6.01 20.65
N VAL A 165 1.76 -6.31 20.82
CA VAL A 165 0.81 -6.48 19.73
C VAL A 165 0.26 -5.14 19.31
N ILE A 166 0.56 -4.75 18.06
CA ILE A 166 0.03 -3.57 17.40
C ILE A 166 -1.08 -4.02 16.46
N VAL A 167 -2.23 -3.40 16.57
CA VAL A 167 -3.36 -3.55 15.64
C VAL A 167 -3.51 -2.31 14.80
N GLY A 168 -3.96 -2.45 13.55
CA GLY A 168 -4.20 -1.34 12.65
C GLY A 168 -4.56 -1.83 11.25
N PHE A 169 -4.33 -0.96 10.26
CA PHE A 169 -4.73 -1.22 8.88
C PHE A 169 -3.57 -0.96 7.92
N LYS A 170 -3.54 -1.73 6.84
CA LYS A 170 -2.61 -1.48 5.73
C LYS A 170 -3.07 -0.23 4.97
N TYR A 171 -2.12 0.54 4.51
CA TYR A 171 -2.35 1.62 3.57
C TYR A 171 -1.43 1.47 2.35
N ASN A 172 -1.80 2.11 1.26
CA ASN A 172 -0.96 2.22 0.09
C ASN A 172 -0.24 3.56 0.13
N PHE A 173 1.05 3.53 -0.15
CA PHE A 173 1.85 4.72 -0.37
C PHE A 173 2.26 4.73 -1.83
N ASP A 174 1.64 5.61 -2.61
CA ASP A 174 1.89 5.73 -4.03
C ASP A 174 2.55 7.09 -4.31
N VAL A 175 3.64 7.08 -5.04
CA VAL A 175 4.33 8.28 -5.49
C VAL A 175 4.53 8.19 -6.99
N GLU A 176 3.92 9.11 -7.72
CA GLU A 176 4.20 9.30 -9.13
C GLU A 176 5.31 10.33 -9.29
N LEU A 177 6.45 9.88 -9.81
CA LEU A 177 7.56 10.76 -10.13
C LEU A 177 7.31 11.47 -11.47
N PRO A 178 7.82 12.71 -11.65
CA PRO A 178 7.68 13.41 -12.91
C PRO A 178 8.39 12.65 -14.04
N ARG A 179 7.89 12.82 -15.25
CA ARG A 179 8.50 12.23 -16.45
C ARG A 179 9.96 12.65 -16.57
N THR A 180 10.81 11.69 -16.86
CA THR A 180 12.22 11.93 -17.09
C THR A 180 12.48 12.24 -18.56
N TYR A 181 13.15 13.36 -18.82
CA TYR A 181 13.54 13.78 -20.16
C TYR A 181 15.05 13.89 -20.25
N TYR A 182 15.56 13.77 -21.46
CA TYR A 182 16.99 14.04 -21.73
C TYR A 182 17.28 15.53 -21.53
N ARG A 183 18.30 15.82 -20.75
CA ARG A 183 18.77 17.18 -20.46
C ARG A 183 20.24 17.29 -20.87
N PRO A 184 20.53 17.80 -22.07
CA PRO A 184 21.92 18.06 -22.49
C PRO A 184 22.59 19.14 -21.64
N ASP A 185 21.80 20.05 -21.07
CA ASP A 185 22.19 21.09 -20.13
C ASP A 185 21.12 21.18 -19.02
N PRO A 186 21.47 21.52 -17.77
CA PRO A 186 20.50 21.65 -16.68
C PRO A 186 19.32 22.58 -16.97
N LYS A 187 19.50 23.53 -17.88
CA LYS A 187 18.47 24.51 -18.27
C LYS A 187 17.70 24.14 -19.54
N ILE A 188 18.12 23.11 -20.25
CA ILE A 188 17.53 22.74 -21.53
C ILE A 188 16.99 21.31 -21.43
N THR A 189 15.72 21.15 -21.72
CA THR A 189 15.06 19.85 -21.78
C THR A 189 14.73 19.51 -23.22
N ASP A 190 15.20 18.38 -23.72
CA ASP A 190 14.82 17.85 -25.01
C ASP A 190 13.65 16.87 -24.85
N PHE A 191 12.48 17.28 -25.32
CA PHE A 191 11.26 16.49 -25.28
C PHE A 191 11.13 15.48 -26.42
N THR A 192 12.04 15.54 -27.41
CA THR A 192 11.99 14.71 -28.62
C THR A 192 13.03 13.59 -28.61
N ALA A 193 14.02 13.69 -27.74
CA ALA A 193 15.06 12.69 -27.61
C ALA A 193 14.52 11.37 -27.06
N ASN A 194 14.95 10.27 -27.67
CA ASN A 194 14.72 8.94 -27.11
C ASN A 194 15.65 8.76 -25.90
N LEU A 195 15.06 8.50 -24.74
CA LEU A 195 15.79 8.24 -23.52
C LEU A 195 15.72 6.75 -23.19
N THR A 196 16.89 6.12 -23.09
CA THR A 196 17.03 4.77 -22.53
C THR A 196 17.57 4.90 -21.11
N ILE A 197 16.79 4.46 -20.14
CA ILE A 197 17.20 4.44 -18.74
C ILE A 197 17.91 3.11 -18.48
N ALA A 198 19.23 3.15 -18.35
CA ALA A 198 20.04 1.96 -18.08
C ALA A 198 20.07 1.60 -16.59
N ARG A 199 19.88 2.57 -15.71
CA ARG A 199 19.89 2.37 -14.25
C ARG A 199 19.15 3.50 -13.55
N MET A 200 18.37 3.13 -12.55
CA MET A 200 17.83 4.04 -11.55
C MET A 200 18.35 3.67 -10.17
N LYS A 201 18.67 4.66 -9.35
CA LYS A 201 19.08 4.47 -7.97
C LYS A 201 18.07 5.14 -7.05
N PHE A 202 17.57 4.39 -6.10
CA PHE A 202 16.70 4.90 -5.05
C PHE A 202 17.47 4.85 -3.72
N ALA A 203 17.67 6.01 -3.11
CA ALA A 203 18.14 6.08 -1.74
C ALA A 203 16.92 5.97 -0.82
N VAL A 204 16.84 4.87 -0.10
CA VAL A 204 15.70 4.56 0.75
C VAL A 204 16.18 4.51 2.19
N GLY A 205 15.48 5.20 3.08
CA GLY A 205 15.71 5.10 4.52
C GLY A 205 15.21 3.76 5.07
N LEU A 206 15.19 3.63 6.40
CA LEU A 206 14.60 2.47 7.06
C LEU A 206 13.10 2.40 6.71
N SER A 207 12.73 1.39 5.94
CA SER A 207 11.36 1.19 5.48
C SER A 207 11.06 -0.29 5.33
N GLY A 208 9.80 -0.62 5.13
CA GLY A 208 9.38 -1.97 4.75
C GLY A 208 9.63 -2.28 3.26
N ILE A 209 9.06 -3.37 2.79
CA ILE A 209 9.13 -3.78 1.38
C ILE A 209 8.42 -2.73 0.52
N MET A 210 9.11 -2.29 -0.53
CA MET A 210 8.57 -1.36 -1.52
C MET A 210 8.55 -2.02 -2.90
N SER A 211 7.53 -1.71 -3.68
CA SER A 211 7.45 -2.06 -5.09
C SER A 211 7.63 -0.81 -5.92
N PHE A 212 8.40 -0.90 -6.98
CA PHE A 212 8.56 0.16 -7.96
C PHE A 212 7.89 -0.28 -9.26
N LYS A 213 7.07 0.58 -9.81
CA LYS A 213 6.46 0.38 -11.13
C LYS A 213 6.98 1.46 -12.06
N MET A 214 7.35 1.10 -13.28
CA MET A 214 7.77 2.04 -14.31
C MET A 214 6.90 1.88 -15.54
N GLU A 215 6.28 2.97 -15.99
CA GLU A 215 5.53 3.01 -17.24
C GLU A 215 6.37 3.65 -18.34
N GLN A 216 6.54 2.95 -19.45
CA GLN A 216 7.20 3.51 -20.62
C GLN A 216 6.17 4.26 -21.48
N THR A 217 6.34 5.57 -21.59
CA THR A 217 5.46 6.40 -22.44
C THR A 217 5.59 6.00 -23.91
N GLY A 218 4.45 5.81 -24.57
CA GLY A 218 4.39 5.47 -25.99
C GLY A 218 4.47 3.98 -26.31
N ARG A 219 4.66 3.13 -25.31
CA ARG A 219 4.49 1.68 -25.51
C ARG A 219 3.01 1.37 -25.59
N LEU A 220 2.62 0.67 -26.64
CA LEU A 220 1.24 0.21 -26.79
C LEU A 220 0.98 -0.89 -25.76
N PRO A 221 -0.24 -0.94 -25.17
CA PRO A 221 -0.63 -2.03 -24.31
C PRO A 221 -0.51 -3.36 -25.07
N TYR A 222 -0.16 -4.42 -24.36
CA TYR A 222 -0.20 -5.77 -24.90
C TYR A 222 -1.66 -6.13 -25.18
N GLU A 223 -1.97 -6.42 -26.46
CA GLU A 223 -3.32 -6.75 -26.92
C GLU A 223 -3.43 -8.25 -27.16
N VAL A 224 -4.43 -8.87 -26.54
CA VAL A 224 -4.77 -10.27 -26.76
C VAL A 224 -6.20 -10.35 -27.24
N GLU A 225 -6.44 -11.07 -28.31
CA GLU A 225 -7.78 -11.26 -28.91
C GLU A 225 -8.25 -12.72 -28.77
N PHE A 226 -9.48 -12.89 -28.35
CA PHE A 226 -10.18 -14.16 -28.32
C PHE A 226 -11.52 -14.04 -29.05
N THR A 227 -12.07 -15.20 -29.43
CA THR A 227 -13.42 -15.28 -30.02
C THR A 227 -14.31 -16.03 -29.04
N GLY A 228 -15.43 -15.44 -28.67
CA GLY A 228 -16.46 -16.07 -27.84
C GLY A 228 -17.12 -17.23 -28.58
N ASP A 229 -17.46 -18.27 -27.85
CA ASP A 229 -18.17 -19.46 -28.35
C ASP A 229 -19.59 -19.61 -27.78
N GLY A 230 -20.03 -18.64 -26.97
CA GLY A 230 -21.32 -18.63 -26.28
C GLY A 230 -21.39 -19.53 -25.05
N SER A 231 -20.32 -20.24 -24.69
CA SER A 231 -20.28 -21.19 -23.58
C SER A 231 -19.09 -21.01 -22.63
N THR A 232 -17.94 -20.62 -23.16
CA THR A 232 -16.71 -20.45 -22.40
C THR A 232 -16.73 -19.12 -21.63
N THR A 233 -16.49 -19.19 -20.33
CA THR A 233 -16.37 -18.02 -19.46
C THR A 233 -14.92 -17.70 -19.10
N THR A 234 -14.00 -18.65 -19.25
CA THR A 234 -12.63 -18.55 -18.76
C THR A 234 -11.66 -18.40 -19.93
N TYR A 235 -10.87 -17.33 -19.91
CA TYR A 235 -9.88 -17.02 -20.94
C TYR A 235 -8.52 -16.81 -20.28
N THR A 236 -7.50 -17.51 -20.78
CA THR A 236 -6.14 -17.43 -20.30
C THR A 236 -5.24 -16.86 -21.40
N PHE A 237 -4.51 -15.80 -21.11
CA PHE A 237 -3.52 -15.23 -22.01
C PHE A 237 -2.10 -15.60 -21.60
N ASN A 238 -1.16 -15.54 -22.54
CA ASN A 238 0.23 -15.82 -22.26
C ASN A 238 0.92 -14.55 -21.71
N LYS A 239 1.53 -14.67 -20.54
CA LYS A 239 2.26 -13.57 -19.90
C LYS A 239 3.52 -13.16 -20.68
N ARG A 240 4.07 -14.05 -21.53
CA ARG A 240 5.23 -13.88 -22.41
C ARG A 240 6.29 -12.92 -21.94
N ASP A 241 6.10 -11.63 -22.25
CA ASP A 241 7.07 -10.56 -22.10
C ASP A 241 6.59 -9.51 -21.06
N LEU A 242 5.60 -9.86 -20.24
CA LEU A 242 5.07 -8.99 -19.18
C LEU A 242 5.68 -9.38 -17.85
N ASP A 243 6.43 -8.48 -17.24
CA ASP A 243 7.01 -8.71 -15.91
C ASP A 243 5.93 -8.72 -14.83
N TYR A 244 4.98 -7.81 -14.96
CA TYR A 244 3.91 -7.65 -13.99
C TYR A 244 2.60 -7.27 -14.67
N VAL A 245 1.51 -7.88 -14.23
CA VAL A 245 0.14 -7.52 -14.66
C VAL A 245 -0.58 -6.89 -13.48
N ASP A 246 -0.85 -5.59 -13.59
CA ASP A 246 -1.76 -4.95 -12.65
C ASP A 246 -3.19 -5.20 -13.09
N ARG A 247 -3.92 -6.00 -12.33
CA ARG A 247 -5.29 -6.41 -12.67
C ARG A 247 -6.25 -5.23 -12.78
N SER A 248 -5.98 -4.13 -12.06
CA SER A 248 -6.79 -2.91 -12.12
C SER A 248 -6.61 -2.12 -13.41
N ASP A 249 -5.47 -2.31 -14.09
CA ASP A 249 -5.13 -1.63 -15.35
C ASP A 249 -5.48 -2.46 -16.60
N VAL A 250 -6.05 -3.65 -16.42
CA VAL A 250 -6.48 -4.47 -17.55
C VAL A 250 -7.85 -3.99 -18.03
N LEU A 251 -7.88 -3.51 -19.28
CA LEU A 251 -9.12 -3.16 -19.95
C LEU A 251 -9.61 -4.35 -20.77
N VAL A 252 -10.85 -4.74 -20.54
CA VAL A 252 -11.52 -5.82 -21.30
C VAL A 252 -12.62 -5.23 -22.16
N THR A 253 -12.65 -5.59 -23.42
CA THR A 253 -13.74 -5.21 -24.32
C THR A 253 -14.38 -6.44 -24.99
N VAL A 254 -15.69 -6.41 -25.16
CA VAL A 254 -16.46 -7.40 -25.92
C VAL A 254 -17.17 -6.65 -27.05
N ASN A 255 -16.85 -7.01 -28.30
CA ASN A 255 -17.31 -6.30 -29.51
C ASN A 255 -17.05 -4.79 -29.48
N GLY A 256 -15.91 -4.38 -28.86
CA GLY A 256 -15.50 -2.97 -28.74
C GLY A 256 -16.19 -2.20 -27.60
N VAL A 257 -17.04 -2.83 -26.82
CA VAL A 257 -17.68 -2.24 -25.64
C VAL A 257 -16.95 -2.69 -24.40
N ASN A 258 -16.67 -1.76 -23.48
CA ASN A 258 -16.02 -2.08 -22.20
C ASN A 258 -16.88 -3.07 -21.41
N GLU A 259 -16.24 -4.14 -20.96
CA GLU A 259 -16.83 -5.15 -20.09
C GLU A 259 -16.24 -5.02 -18.69
N THR A 260 -17.10 -5.03 -17.69
CA THR A 260 -16.71 -4.94 -16.27
C THR A 260 -17.16 -6.16 -15.45
N ALA A 261 -18.01 -7.02 -16.03
CA ALA A 261 -18.54 -8.19 -15.35
C ALA A 261 -17.59 -9.40 -15.48
N PHE A 262 -16.37 -9.22 -14.99
CA PHE A 262 -15.35 -10.27 -14.94
C PHE A 262 -14.53 -10.23 -13.66
N SER A 263 -13.79 -11.29 -13.41
CA SER A 263 -12.84 -11.39 -12.29
C SER A 263 -11.56 -12.07 -12.75
N PHE A 264 -10.49 -11.93 -11.94
CA PHE A 264 -9.23 -12.63 -12.16
C PHE A 264 -9.12 -13.82 -11.22
N THR A 265 -8.81 -14.99 -11.75
CA THR A 265 -8.41 -16.16 -10.93
C THR A 265 -6.92 -16.10 -10.60
N ASN A 266 -6.11 -15.66 -11.54
CA ASN A 266 -4.68 -15.39 -11.40
C ASN A 266 -4.28 -14.25 -12.35
N ASP A 267 -3.01 -13.90 -12.44
CA ASP A 267 -2.54 -12.75 -13.24
C ASP A 267 -2.76 -12.89 -14.74
N THR A 268 -3.05 -14.09 -15.22
CA THR A 268 -3.20 -14.37 -16.66
C THR A 268 -4.55 -14.94 -17.05
N THR A 269 -5.45 -15.16 -16.09
CA THR A 269 -6.74 -15.82 -16.31
C THR A 269 -7.91 -14.94 -15.88
N ILE A 270 -8.74 -14.59 -16.85
CA ILE A 270 -9.96 -13.79 -16.68
C ILE A 270 -11.17 -14.71 -16.76
N VAL A 271 -12.11 -14.51 -15.86
CA VAL A 271 -13.37 -15.24 -15.80
C VAL A 271 -14.53 -14.27 -15.92
N PHE A 272 -15.31 -14.38 -16.99
CA PHE A 272 -16.53 -13.59 -17.18
C PHE A 272 -17.67 -14.13 -16.33
N THR A 273 -18.50 -13.24 -15.82
CA THR A 273 -19.72 -13.62 -15.09
C THR A 273 -20.71 -14.37 -15.98
N SER A 274 -20.75 -14.06 -17.28
CA SER A 274 -21.55 -14.74 -18.28
C SER A 274 -20.71 -14.98 -19.53
N ALA A 275 -20.88 -16.10 -20.19
CA ALA A 275 -20.13 -16.43 -21.39
C ALA A 275 -20.38 -15.39 -22.49
N PRO A 276 -19.33 -14.79 -23.09
CA PRO A 276 -19.47 -13.94 -24.26
C PRO A 276 -20.15 -14.68 -25.41
N ALA A 277 -21.01 -13.96 -26.14
CA ALA A 277 -21.80 -14.55 -27.22
C ALA A 277 -20.92 -15.23 -28.28
N ASN A 278 -21.52 -16.18 -28.99
CA ASN A 278 -20.84 -16.84 -30.11
C ASN A 278 -20.36 -15.82 -31.15
N ASN A 279 -19.11 -15.93 -31.59
CA ASN A 279 -18.40 -15.00 -32.47
C ASN A 279 -18.18 -13.58 -31.91
N ALA A 280 -18.39 -13.36 -30.63
CA ALA A 280 -18.03 -12.10 -30.01
C ALA A 280 -16.49 -11.90 -30.04
N LYS A 281 -16.05 -10.71 -30.40
CA LYS A 281 -14.63 -10.33 -30.34
C LYS A 281 -14.31 -9.86 -28.94
N ILE A 282 -13.43 -10.58 -28.26
CA ILE A 282 -13.00 -10.28 -26.91
C ILE A 282 -11.56 -9.78 -27.01
N LYS A 283 -11.29 -8.59 -26.48
CA LYS A 283 -9.93 -8.04 -26.44
C LYS A 283 -9.55 -7.66 -25.03
N PHE A 284 -8.35 -8.06 -24.64
CA PHE A 284 -7.70 -7.64 -23.40
C PHE A 284 -6.58 -6.68 -23.78
N PHE A 285 -6.58 -5.50 -23.15
CA PHE A 285 -5.51 -4.52 -23.26
C PHE A 285 -4.79 -4.48 -21.92
N ILE A 286 -3.53 -4.89 -21.91
CA ILE A 286 -2.74 -5.07 -20.70
C ILE A 286 -1.57 -4.10 -20.78
N LYS A 287 -1.48 -3.18 -19.81
CA LYS A 287 -0.31 -2.34 -19.67
C LYS A 287 0.88 -3.17 -19.21
N ASP A 288 2.02 -2.92 -19.82
CA ASP A 288 3.28 -3.54 -19.43
C ASP A 288 3.95 -2.65 -18.38
N TRP A 289 4.06 -3.19 -17.16
CA TRP A 289 4.71 -2.55 -16.04
C TRP A 289 5.99 -3.28 -15.68
N PHE A 290 7.06 -2.54 -15.46
CA PHE A 290 8.23 -3.09 -14.78
C PHE A 290 7.97 -3.05 -13.27
N SER A 291 7.98 -4.19 -12.62
CA SER A 291 7.91 -4.29 -11.16
C SER A 291 9.24 -4.77 -10.64
N VAL A 292 9.85 -3.99 -9.78
CA VAL A 292 11.05 -4.40 -9.06
C VAL A 292 10.69 -4.51 -7.58
N GLN A 293 10.82 -5.69 -7.03
CA GLN A 293 10.78 -5.90 -5.59
C GLN A 293 12.23 -5.98 -5.10
N PRO A 294 12.65 -5.08 -4.21
CA PRO A 294 13.97 -5.20 -3.63
C PRO A 294 14.08 -6.51 -2.86
N THR A 295 15.12 -7.29 -3.15
CA THR A 295 15.47 -8.47 -2.37
C THR A 295 16.21 -8.02 -1.12
N ALA A 296 15.50 -7.78 -0.05
CA ALA A 296 16.11 -7.62 1.27
C ALA A 296 15.42 -8.57 2.24
N GLU A 297 16.20 -9.05 3.19
CA GLU A 297 15.64 -9.82 4.30
C GLU A 297 14.57 -9.03 5.02
N ALA A 298 13.52 -9.73 5.42
CA ALA A 298 12.30 -9.19 5.99
C ALA A 298 12.56 -8.01 6.94
N ASN A 299 11.86 -6.94 6.71
CA ASN A 299 11.49 -5.89 7.65
C ASN A 299 12.40 -4.67 7.81
N THR A 300 13.59 -4.59 7.22
CA THR A 300 14.38 -3.37 7.33
C THR A 300 15.28 -3.15 6.13
N TYR A 301 14.97 -2.13 5.35
CA TYR A 301 15.93 -1.58 4.42
C TYR A 301 16.77 -0.53 5.16
N LEU A 302 18.06 -0.78 5.28
CA LEU A 302 19.03 0.29 5.37
C LEU A 302 19.02 1.02 4.03
N ALA A 303 19.40 2.30 4.01
CA ALA A 303 19.52 3.07 2.78
C ALA A 303 20.40 2.28 1.78
N ASN A 304 19.76 1.66 0.82
CA ASN A 304 20.41 0.84 -0.19
C ASN A 304 20.06 1.36 -1.57
N ASP A 305 21.04 1.34 -2.46
CA ASP A 305 20.79 1.51 -3.88
C ASP A 305 20.05 0.27 -4.38
N VAL A 306 18.88 0.46 -4.95
CA VAL A 306 18.14 -0.61 -5.62
C VAL A 306 18.41 -0.50 -7.11
N PRO A 307 19.17 -1.43 -7.72
CA PRO A 307 19.32 -1.46 -9.16
C PRO A 307 17.99 -1.93 -9.80
N LEU A 308 17.56 -1.23 -10.82
CA LEU A 308 16.58 -1.73 -11.76
C LEU A 308 17.38 -2.44 -12.86
N ASP A 309 17.41 -3.76 -12.82
CA ASP A 309 17.96 -4.53 -13.91
C ASP A 309 16.87 -4.67 -14.99
N ASN A 310 17.13 -4.03 -16.13
CA ASN A 310 16.38 -4.30 -17.35
C ASN A 310 17.00 -5.56 -17.97
N GLU A 311 16.56 -6.74 -17.61
CA GLU A 311 16.74 -7.96 -18.41
C GLU A 311 15.51 -8.24 -19.28
#